data_25433b650a5955ab406cd4dba6d8db6c
#
_entry.id   25433b650a5955ab406cd4dba6d8db6c
#
_cell.length_a   1.000
_cell.length_b   1.000
_cell.length_c   1.000
_cell.angle_alpha   90.00
_cell.angle_beta   90.00
_cell.angle_gamma   90.00
#
_symmetry.space_group_name_H-M   'P 1'
#
loop_
_entity.id
_entity.type
_entity.pdbx_description
1 polymer ?
#
loop_
_entity_poly.entity_id
_entity_poly.type
_entity_poly.pdbx_seq_one_letter_code
_entity_poly.pdbx_strand_id
1 'polypeptide(L)'
;KTYLINEFASEEEKLKLKPTENNKEALRHILNSADGEEFKGYSKIIENFDYFRSAINAENFEVIQRGLSKLIFVDIALDRQKDNPQRIFESLNSTGLELSQADLIRNYILMGLSRTNQDKIYKSYWEVIERNAKDETLNKTRVSEFIRDYLTLKNKEIPNKGDVYAKFKEKYPTSTIDELELVL
;
A
#
# COMPACT_ATOMS: atom_id res chain seq x y z
N LYS A 1 -14.08 2.78 19.31
CA LYS A 1 -13.25 3.99 19.19
C LYS A 1 -11.91 3.84 19.94
N THR A 2 -11.88 3.31 21.15
CA THR A 2 -10.67 3.20 22.00
C THR A 2 -9.46 2.53 21.35
N TYR A 3 -9.66 1.54 20.48
CA TYR A 3 -8.58 0.85 19.77
C TYR A 3 -7.98 1.66 18.61
N LEU A 4 -8.74 2.57 18.01
CA LEU A 4 -8.37 3.30 16.80
C LEU A 4 -8.04 4.78 17.06
N ILE A 5 -8.47 5.30 18.19
CA ILE A 5 -8.32 6.73 18.54
C ILE A 5 -7.41 6.87 19.77
N ASN A 6 -6.47 7.79 19.69
CA ASN A 6 -5.72 8.30 20.83
C ASN A 6 -6.33 9.66 21.24
N GLU A 7 -7.08 9.69 22.31
CA GLU A 7 -7.79 10.89 22.78
C GLU A 7 -6.86 11.99 23.30
N PHE A 8 -5.62 11.66 23.61
CA PHE A 8 -4.62 12.58 24.13
C PHE A 8 -3.69 13.17 23.08
N ALA A 9 -3.82 12.75 21.82
CA ALA A 9 -2.99 13.23 20.73
C ALA A 9 -3.64 14.41 20.01
N SER A 10 -2.82 15.17 19.25
CA SER A 10 -3.30 16.22 18.33
C SER A 10 -4.26 15.64 17.29
N GLU A 11 -5.09 16.48 16.66
CA GLU A 11 -6.06 16.04 15.66
C GLU A 11 -5.41 15.29 14.49
N GLU A 12 -4.17 15.63 14.13
CA GLU A 12 -3.40 14.96 13.08
C GLU A 12 -2.92 13.57 13.49
N GLU A 13 -2.65 13.38 14.78
CA GLU A 13 -2.11 12.13 15.35
C GLU A 13 -3.16 11.30 16.08
N LYS A 14 -4.40 11.77 16.11
CA LYS A 14 -5.50 11.15 16.84
C LYS A 14 -5.81 9.72 16.33
N LEU A 15 -5.67 9.46 15.05
CA LEU A 15 -5.83 8.12 14.49
C LEU A 15 -4.57 7.29 14.73
N LYS A 16 -4.70 6.18 15.48
CA LYS A 16 -3.62 5.21 15.71
C LYS A 16 -3.21 4.48 14.43
N LEU A 17 -4.18 4.19 13.56
CA LEU A 17 -3.95 3.64 12.24
C LEU A 17 -3.84 4.78 11.22
N LYS A 18 -2.73 4.81 10.48
CA LYS A 18 -2.46 5.83 9.45
C LYS A 18 -2.52 5.20 8.05
N PRO A 19 -3.71 5.06 7.47
CA PRO A 19 -3.85 4.56 6.11
C PRO A 19 -3.37 5.59 5.08
N THR A 20 -3.30 5.19 3.81
CA THR A 20 -3.05 6.11 2.69
C THR A 20 -4.08 7.23 2.65
N GLU A 21 -3.76 8.36 2.01
CA GLU A 21 -4.57 9.59 2.09
C GLU A 21 -6.04 9.36 1.71
N ASN A 22 -6.31 8.66 0.61
CA ASN A 22 -7.68 8.33 0.17
C ASN A 22 -8.46 7.48 1.20
N ASN A 23 -7.77 6.62 1.92
CA ASN A 23 -8.37 5.75 2.93
C ASN A 23 -8.47 6.42 4.30
N LYS A 24 -7.72 7.48 4.55
CA LYS A 24 -7.76 8.25 5.80
C LYS A 24 -9.10 8.94 5.99
N GLU A 25 -9.63 9.55 4.93
CA GLU A 25 -10.96 10.17 4.95
C GLU A 25 -12.06 9.13 5.13
N ALA A 26 -11.96 7.98 4.47
CA ALA A 26 -12.88 6.88 4.65
C ALA A 26 -12.89 6.36 6.10
N LEU A 27 -11.71 6.19 6.71
CA LEU A 27 -11.61 5.78 8.11
C LEU A 27 -12.18 6.84 9.07
N ARG A 28 -11.93 8.12 8.80
CA ARG A 28 -12.52 9.23 9.58
C ARG A 28 -14.04 9.26 9.47
N HIS A 29 -14.56 9.03 8.26
CA HIS A 29 -16.00 8.92 8.03
C HIS A 29 -16.61 7.82 8.89
N ILE A 30 -16.08 6.58 8.85
CA ILE A 30 -16.57 5.46 9.67
C ILE A 30 -16.57 5.79 11.18
N LEU A 31 -15.57 6.55 11.65
CA LEU A 31 -15.44 6.84 13.09
C LEU A 31 -16.32 7.99 13.59
N ASN A 32 -16.64 8.95 12.72
CA ASN A 32 -17.26 10.23 13.09
C ASN A 32 -18.66 10.43 12.53
N SER A 33 -19.05 9.76 11.45
CA SER A 33 -20.35 9.94 10.82
C SER A 33 -21.46 9.29 11.63
N ALA A 34 -22.65 9.85 11.50
CA ALA A 34 -23.87 9.26 12.05
C ALA A 34 -24.25 8.00 11.27
N ASP A 35 -25.04 7.12 11.94
CA ASP A 35 -25.56 5.92 11.28
C ASP A 35 -26.38 6.29 10.02
N GLY A 36 -25.99 5.70 8.88
CA GLY A 36 -26.69 5.89 7.61
C GLY A 36 -26.14 7.05 6.73
N GLU A 37 -25.12 7.77 7.17
CA GLU A 37 -24.46 8.77 6.34
C GLU A 37 -23.55 8.10 5.32
N GLU A 38 -23.79 8.38 4.01
CA GLU A 38 -23.04 7.79 2.92
C GLU A 38 -21.67 8.48 2.71
N PHE A 39 -20.65 7.68 2.53
CA PHE A 39 -19.33 8.19 2.13
C PHE A 39 -19.31 8.57 0.66
N LYS A 40 -18.92 9.82 0.35
CA LYS A 40 -18.79 10.30 -1.02
C LYS A 40 -17.44 9.88 -1.59
N GLY A 41 -17.42 8.80 -2.36
CA GLY A 41 -16.23 8.29 -3.00
C GLY A 41 -16.12 6.77 -2.89
N TYR A 42 -15.01 6.22 -3.41
CA TYR A 42 -14.73 4.80 -3.36
C TYR A 42 -13.58 4.50 -2.41
N SER A 43 -13.80 3.60 -1.46
CA SER A 43 -12.75 3.08 -0.58
C SER A 43 -13.04 1.64 -0.18
N LYS A 44 -12.02 0.78 -0.30
CA LYS A 44 -12.08 -0.60 0.20
C LYS A 44 -12.32 -0.68 1.71
N ILE A 45 -11.96 0.36 2.46
CA ILE A 45 -12.25 0.42 3.91
C ILE A 45 -13.75 0.52 4.14
N ILE A 46 -14.48 1.34 3.37
CA ILE A 46 -15.94 1.44 3.46
C ILE A 46 -16.59 0.11 3.06
N GLU A 47 -16.22 -0.43 1.89
CA GLU A 47 -16.74 -1.70 1.39
C GLU A 47 -16.56 -2.84 2.41
N ASN A 48 -15.36 -2.96 3.00
CA ASN A 48 -15.08 -3.96 4.01
C ASN A 48 -15.85 -3.69 5.33
N PHE A 49 -15.98 -2.44 5.73
CA PHE A 49 -16.74 -2.07 6.92
C PHE A 49 -18.21 -2.47 6.77
N ASP A 50 -18.83 -2.16 5.64
CA ASP A 50 -20.22 -2.50 5.35
C ASP A 50 -20.42 -4.02 5.28
N TYR A 51 -19.47 -4.74 4.68
CA TYR A 51 -19.47 -6.20 4.69
C TYR A 51 -19.46 -6.76 6.12
N PHE A 52 -18.51 -6.33 6.96
CA PHE A 52 -18.43 -6.82 8.34
C PHE A 52 -19.65 -6.38 9.18
N ARG A 53 -20.15 -5.17 8.96
CA ARG A 53 -21.38 -4.69 9.64
C ARG A 53 -22.59 -5.55 9.32
N SER A 54 -22.70 -6.04 8.09
CA SER A 54 -23.78 -6.93 7.67
C SER A 54 -23.57 -8.38 8.12
N ALA A 55 -22.32 -8.84 8.17
CA ALA A 55 -21.97 -10.23 8.50
C ALA A 55 -21.91 -10.52 10.01
N ILE A 56 -21.62 -9.51 10.84
CA ILE A 56 -21.49 -9.67 12.29
C ILE A 56 -22.84 -9.40 12.96
N ASN A 57 -23.31 -10.36 13.75
CA ASN A 57 -24.56 -10.28 14.48
C ASN A 57 -24.41 -10.81 15.93
N ALA A 58 -25.46 -10.76 16.72
CA ALA A 58 -25.43 -11.21 18.12
C ALA A 58 -25.04 -12.69 18.29
N GLU A 59 -25.34 -13.52 17.30
CA GLU A 59 -25.12 -14.98 17.38
C GLU A 59 -23.64 -15.33 17.13
N ASN A 60 -22.94 -14.58 16.26
CA ASN A 60 -21.56 -14.89 15.88
C ASN A 60 -20.52 -13.97 16.53
N PHE A 61 -20.94 -12.88 17.19
CA PHE A 61 -20.04 -11.88 17.77
C PHE A 61 -19.02 -12.47 18.74
N GLU A 62 -19.45 -13.32 19.69
CA GLU A 62 -18.52 -13.92 20.65
C GLU A 62 -17.51 -14.86 20.03
N VAL A 63 -17.91 -15.61 19.00
CA VAL A 63 -17.02 -16.52 18.26
C VAL A 63 -15.96 -15.72 17.51
N ILE A 64 -16.35 -14.63 16.86
CA ILE A 64 -15.45 -13.72 16.14
C ILE A 64 -14.49 -13.05 17.12
N GLN A 65 -14.97 -12.55 18.26
CA GLN A 65 -14.15 -11.93 19.29
C GLN A 65 -13.09 -12.90 19.84
N ARG A 66 -13.47 -14.15 20.11
CA ARG A 66 -12.53 -15.20 20.51
C ARG A 66 -11.54 -15.55 19.41
N GLY A 67 -11.95 -15.52 18.15
CA GLY A 67 -11.06 -15.68 16.99
C GLY A 67 -10.00 -14.58 16.93
N LEU A 68 -10.44 -13.33 17.04
CA LEU A 68 -9.53 -12.16 17.06
C LEU A 68 -8.51 -12.21 18.20
N SER A 69 -8.92 -12.65 19.39
CA SER A 69 -8.02 -12.75 20.54
C SER A 69 -6.95 -13.83 20.42
N LYS A 70 -7.10 -14.75 19.45
CA LYS A 70 -6.09 -15.79 19.12
C LYS A 70 -5.11 -15.38 18.04
N LEU A 71 -5.31 -14.23 17.39
CA LEU A 71 -4.36 -13.74 16.39
C LEU A 71 -3.03 -13.36 17.05
N ILE A 72 -1.96 -13.84 16.46
CA ILE A 72 -0.59 -13.53 16.87
C ILE A 72 -0.01 -12.56 15.85
N PHE A 73 0.49 -11.43 16.32
CA PHE A 73 1.21 -10.46 15.52
C PHE A 73 2.69 -10.54 15.83
N VAL A 74 3.50 -10.58 14.79
CA VAL A 74 4.96 -10.48 14.91
C VAL A 74 5.36 -9.07 14.52
N ASP A 75 5.85 -8.30 15.48
CA ASP A 75 6.39 -6.95 15.26
C ASP A 75 7.90 -7.06 15.07
N ILE A 76 8.39 -6.64 13.91
CA ILE A 76 9.80 -6.66 13.54
C ILE A 76 10.30 -5.23 13.44
N ALA A 77 10.99 -4.75 14.46
CA ALA A 77 11.65 -3.46 14.44
C ALA A 77 12.98 -3.55 13.67
N LEU A 78 13.14 -2.69 12.66
CA LEU A 78 14.34 -2.60 11.83
C LEU A 78 15.24 -1.46 12.29
N ASP A 79 16.53 -1.76 12.45
CA ASP A 79 17.55 -0.74 12.67
C ASP A 79 18.07 -0.25 11.31
N ARG A 80 17.78 1.03 10.99
CA ARG A 80 18.15 1.64 9.71
C ARG A 80 19.65 1.63 9.42
N GLN A 81 20.49 1.48 10.42
CA GLN A 81 21.95 1.46 10.25
C GLN A 81 22.51 0.06 10.01
N LYS A 82 21.80 -0.99 10.45
CA LYS A 82 22.26 -2.38 10.40
C LYS A 82 21.47 -3.25 9.45
N ASP A 83 20.18 -2.99 9.35
CA ASP A 83 19.27 -3.81 8.57
C ASP A 83 19.10 -3.25 7.16
N ASN A 84 18.93 -4.14 6.19
CA ASN A 84 18.52 -3.79 4.85
C ASN A 84 17.01 -4.01 4.72
N PRO A 85 16.18 -2.94 4.84
CA PRO A 85 14.72 -3.07 4.81
C PRO A 85 14.21 -3.73 3.54
N GLN A 86 14.87 -3.47 2.39
CA GLN A 86 14.49 -4.02 1.10
C GLN A 86 14.63 -5.55 1.07
N ARG A 87 15.74 -6.08 1.57
CA ARG A 87 15.98 -7.54 1.62
C ARG A 87 15.01 -8.23 2.55
N ILE A 88 14.72 -7.63 3.70
CA ILE A 88 13.76 -8.16 4.67
C ILE A 88 12.36 -8.17 4.07
N PHE A 89 11.96 -7.08 3.42
CA PHE A 89 10.69 -6.96 2.73
C PHE A 89 10.54 -8.01 1.61
N GLU A 90 11.55 -8.19 0.76
CA GLU A 90 11.56 -9.21 -0.29
C GLU A 90 11.43 -10.63 0.30
N SER A 91 12.15 -10.91 1.39
CA SER A 91 12.09 -12.22 2.07
C SER A 91 10.71 -12.51 2.67
N LEU A 92 10.09 -11.54 3.34
CA LEU A 92 8.77 -11.71 3.95
C LEU A 92 7.67 -11.87 2.89
N ASN A 93 7.77 -11.17 1.77
CA ASN A 93 6.79 -11.28 0.68
C ASN A 93 6.86 -12.61 -0.08
N SER A 94 8.03 -13.28 -0.08
CA SER A 94 8.16 -14.60 -0.71
C SER A 94 7.38 -15.71 0.01
N THR A 95 6.93 -15.47 1.24
CA THR A 95 6.22 -16.45 2.09
C THR A 95 4.74 -16.13 2.31
N GLY A 96 4.25 -14.99 1.79
CA GLY A 96 2.89 -14.50 2.01
C GLY A 96 2.08 -14.33 0.74
N LEU A 97 1.09 -13.44 0.79
CA LEU A 97 0.33 -13.01 -0.40
C LEU A 97 1.27 -12.23 -1.31
N GLU A 98 1.48 -12.73 -2.52
CA GLU A 98 2.39 -12.10 -3.48
C GLU A 98 1.93 -10.67 -3.80
N LEU A 99 2.84 -9.71 -3.63
CA LEU A 99 2.63 -8.36 -4.12
C LEU A 99 2.69 -8.32 -5.64
N SER A 100 1.98 -7.38 -6.25
CA SER A 100 2.11 -7.15 -7.68
C SER A 100 3.53 -6.67 -8.02
N GLN A 101 3.96 -6.90 -9.26
CA GLN A 101 5.27 -6.42 -9.73
C GLN A 101 5.39 -4.90 -9.58
N ALA A 102 4.30 -4.18 -9.80
CA ALA A 102 4.23 -2.73 -9.59
C ALA A 102 4.46 -2.34 -8.12
N ASP A 103 3.86 -3.08 -7.17
CA ASP A 103 4.06 -2.82 -5.74
C ASP A 103 5.51 -3.06 -5.30
N LEU A 104 6.13 -4.12 -5.81
CA LEU A 104 7.55 -4.42 -5.56
C LEU A 104 8.44 -3.29 -6.08
N ILE A 105 8.17 -2.79 -7.29
CA ILE A 105 8.93 -1.69 -7.89
C ILE A 105 8.70 -0.39 -7.13
N ARG A 106 7.46 -0.06 -6.79
CA ARG A 106 7.15 1.12 -5.97
C ARG A 106 7.94 1.11 -4.66
N ASN A 107 7.90 -0.03 -3.97
CA ASN A 107 8.61 -0.17 -2.71
C ASN A 107 10.12 -0.08 -2.89
N TYR A 108 10.67 -0.66 -3.95
CA TYR A 108 12.08 -0.55 -4.30
C TYR A 108 12.50 0.91 -4.52
N ILE A 109 11.71 1.69 -5.25
CA ILE A 109 11.96 3.09 -5.54
C ILE A 109 11.88 3.95 -4.27
N LEU A 110 10.86 3.73 -3.43
CA LEU A 110 10.58 4.58 -2.27
C LEU A 110 11.37 4.19 -1.02
N MET A 111 11.68 2.90 -0.87
CA MET A 111 12.35 2.39 0.32
C MET A 111 13.81 2.86 0.34
N GLY A 112 14.23 3.51 1.35
CA GLY A 112 15.59 4.08 1.48
C GLY A 112 15.65 5.58 1.29
N LEU A 113 14.61 6.20 0.72
CA LEU A 113 14.50 7.65 0.65
C LEU A 113 14.04 8.25 1.97
N SER A 114 14.41 9.51 2.23
CA SER A 114 13.81 10.29 3.31
C SER A 114 12.31 10.49 3.06
N ARG A 115 11.51 10.72 4.10
CA ARG A 115 10.06 10.90 3.98
C ARG A 115 9.69 12.01 2.98
N THR A 116 10.39 13.13 3.02
CA THR A 116 10.16 14.25 2.09
C THR A 116 10.41 13.83 0.63
N ASN A 117 11.47 13.05 0.40
CA ASN A 117 11.79 12.55 -0.94
C ASN A 117 10.82 11.46 -1.40
N GLN A 118 10.36 10.59 -0.48
CA GLN A 118 9.30 9.63 -0.78
C GLN A 118 8.03 10.34 -1.25
N ASP A 119 7.58 11.37 -0.52
CA ASP A 119 6.38 12.16 -0.85
C ASP A 119 6.55 12.86 -2.21
N LYS A 120 7.73 13.42 -2.49
CA LYS A 120 8.04 14.07 -3.77
C LYS A 120 7.95 13.07 -4.93
N ILE A 121 8.70 11.98 -4.86
CA ILE A 121 8.73 10.95 -5.93
C ILE A 121 7.35 10.33 -6.13
N TYR A 122 6.65 10.00 -5.04
CA TYR A 122 5.32 9.41 -5.13
C TYR A 122 4.35 10.35 -5.84
N LYS A 123 4.20 11.59 -5.36
CA LYS A 123 3.21 12.55 -5.89
C LYS A 123 3.54 13.05 -7.29
N SER A 124 4.83 13.28 -7.58
CA SER A 124 5.23 13.85 -8.89
C SER A 124 5.25 12.83 -10.01
N TYR A 125 5.50 11.54 -9.69
CA TYR A 125 5.71 10.52 -10.72
C TYR A 125 4.82 9.29 -10.52
N TRP A 126 4.95 8.59 -9.40
CA TRP A 126 4.30 7.30 -9.24
C TRP A 126 2.77 7.38 -9.24
N GLU A 127 2.20 8.31 -8.52
CA GLU A 127 0.74 8.57 -8.49
C GLU A 127 0.20 8.90 -9.88
N VAL A 128 0.98 9.62 -10.69
CA VAL A 128 0.62 9.93 -12.09
C VAL A 128 0.59 8.66 -12.94
N ILE A 129 1.59 7.78 -12.77
CA ILE A 129 1.64 6.48 -13.46
C ILE A 129 0.43 5.62 -13.02
N GLU A 130 0.16 5.51 -11.72
CA GLU A 130 -0.99 4.74 -11.21
C GLU A 130 -2.32 5.25 -11.76
N ARG A 131 -2.50 6.57 -11.78
CA ARG A 131 -3.73 7.19 -12.31
C ARG A 131 -3.90 6.95 -13.80
N ASN A 132 -2.83 7.10 -14.58
CA ASN A 132 -2.89 6.95 -16.04
C ASN A 132 -2.97 5.48 -16.49
N ALA A 133 -2.45 4.56 -15.68
CA ALA A 133 -2.51 3.13 -15.96
C ALA A 133 -3.74 2.45 -15.32
N LYS A 134 -4.71 3.21 -14.82
CA LYS A 134 -5.95 2.68 -14.30
C LYS A 134 -6.91 2.31 -15.44
N ASP A 135 -7.37 1.07 -15.45
CA ASP A 135 -8.45 0.61 -16.30
C ASP A 135 -9.78 0.87 -15.57
N GLU A 136 -10.49 1.91 -15.98
CA GLU A 136 -11.74 2.32 -15.34
C GLU A 136 -12.87 1.28 -15.53
N THR A 137 -12.85 0.53 -16.63
CA THR A 137 -13.89 -0.45 -16.94
C THR A 137 -13.80 -1.67 -16.03
N LEU A 138 -12.58 -2.08 -15.68
CA LEU A 138 -12.30 -3.23 -14.82
C LEU A 138 -11.98 -2.84 -13.37
N ASN A 139 -11.92 -1.54 -13.09
CA ASN A 139 -11.46 -0.99 -11.80
C ASN A 139 -10.15 -1.62 -11.31
N LYS A 140 -9.21 -1.85 -12.25
CA LYS A 140 -7.92 -2.46 -12.01
C LYS A 140 -6.79 -1.54 -12.44
N THR A 141 -5.67 -1.59 -11.72
CA THR A 141 -4.44 -0.94 -12.16
C THR A 141 -3.68 -1.84 -13.11
N ARG A 142 -3.13 -1.26 -14.18
CA ARG A 142 -2.27 -1.92 -15.18
C ARG A 142 -0.82 -1.46 -15.11
N VAL A 143 -0.39 -0.97 -13.97
CA VAL A 143 0.99 -0.47 -13.79
C VAL A 143 2.02 -1.56 -14.04
N SER A 144 1.76 -2.79 -13.61
CA SER A 144 2.68 -3.91 -13.85
C SER A 144 2.88 -4.19 -15.36
N GLU A 145 1.79 -4.15 -16.13
CA GLU A 145 1.81 -4.31 -17.58
C GLU A 145 2.50 -3.13 -18.25
N PHE A 146 2.20 -1.90 -17.83
CA PHE A 146 2.85 -0.69 -18.33
C PHE A 146 4.37 -0.74 -18.15
N ILE A 147 4.85 -1.11 -16.95
CA ILE A 147 6.29 -1.23 -16.70
C ILE A 147 6.91 -2.36 -17.52
N ARG A 148 6.21 -3.47 -17.70
CA ARG A 148 6.66 -4.57 -18.57
C ARG A 148 6.85 -4.10 -20.01
N ASP A 149 5.90 -3.35 -20.56
CA ASP A 149 5.96 -2.82 -21.91
C ASP A 149 7.08 -1.77 -22.04
N TYR A 150 7.23 -0.92 -21.03
CA TYR A 150 8.34 0.03 -20.96
C TYR A 150 9.72 -0.68 -21.00
N LEU A 151 9.90 -1.71 -20.17
CA LEU A 151 11.13 -2.50 -20.17
C LEU A 151 11.35 -3.22 -21.50
N THR A 152 10.29 -3.70 -22.15
CA THR A 152 10.36 -4.31 -23.48
C THR A 152 10.92 -3.33 -24.50
N LEU A 153 10.44 -2.10 -24.52
CA LEU A 153 10.96 -1.03 -25.40
C LEU A 153 12.43 -0.72 -25.12
N LYS A 154 12.81 -0.64 -23.86
CA LYS A 154 14.16 -0.28 -23.43
C LYS A 154 15.19 -1.40 -23.61
N ASN A 155 14.79 -2.65 -23.45
CA ASN A 155 15.68 -3.82 -23.51
C ASN A 155 15.59 -4.58 -24.83
N LYS A 156 14.58 -4.31 -25.65
CA LYS A 156 14.25 -5.06 -26.88
C LYS A 156 13.97 -6.56 -26.61
N GLU A 157 13.60 -6.88 -25.40
CA GLU A 157 13.26 -8.21 -24.91
C GLU A 157 12.04 -8.11 -23.99
N ILE A 158 11.11 -9.06 -24.14
CA ILE A 158 9.87 -9.09 -23.34
C ILE A 158 10.14 -9.83 -22.04
N PRO A 159 10.08 -9.18 -20.84
CA PRO A 159 10.22 -9.88 -19.58
C PRO A 159 9.06 -10.82 -19.33
N ASN A 160 9.28 -11.96 -18.64
CA ASN A 160 8.18 -12.72 -18.09
C ASN A 160 7.38 -11.89 -17.09
N LYS A 161 6.09 -12.19 -16.93
CA LYS A 161 5.22 -11.41 -16.01
C LYS A 161 5.70 -11.42 -14.57
N GLY A 162 6.30 -12.51 -14.10
CA GLY A 162 6.85 -12.64 -12.76
C GLY A 162 8.23 -11.98 -12.58
N ASP A 163 8.93 -11.64 -13.67
CA ASP A 163 10.32 -11.17 -13.64
C ASP A 163 10.44 -9.64 -13.83
N VAL A 164 9.33 -8.93 -13.97
CA VAL A 164 9.32 -7.48 -14.28
C VAL A 164 10.09 -6.69 -13.24
N TYR A 165 9.88 -6.98 -11.95
CA TYR A 165 10.62 -6.35 -10.85
C TYR A 165 12.13 -6.64 -10.90
N ALA A 166 12.49 -7.91 -11.09
CA ALA A 166 13.90 -8.31 -11.18
C ALA A 166 14.61 -7.59 -12.34
N LYS A 167 13.97 -7.52 -13.51
CA LYS A 167 14.49 -6.83 -14.69
C LYS A 167 14.56 -5.31 -14.52
N PHE A 168 13.58 -4.73 -13.80
CA PHE A 168 13.62 -3.31 -13.45
C PHE A 168 14.82 -3.00 -12.54
N LYS A 169 15.00 -3.78 -11.48
CA LYS A 169 16.09 -3.62 -10.52
C LYS A 169 17.47 -3.84 -11.15
N GLU A 170 17.60 -4.81 -12.06
CA GLU A 170 18.83 -5.06 -12.83
C GLU A 170 19.20 -3.86 -13.69
N LYS A 171 18.21 -3.28 -14.37
CA LYS A 171 18.43 -2.14 -15.29
C LYS A 171 18.67 -0.82 -14.56
N TYR A 172 17.99 -0.62 -13.45
CA TYR A 172 17.99 0.62 -12.68
C TYR A 172 18.40 0.37 -11.22
N PRO A 173 19.70 0.08 -10.99
CA PRO A 173 20.21 -0.13 -9.63
C PRO A 173 20.39 1.22 -8.92
N THR A 174 19.29 1.97 -8.76
CA THR A 174 19.31 3.34 -8.27
C THR A 174 19.31 3.39 -6.75
N SER A 175 19.93 4.41 -6.21
CA SER A 175 19.95 4.70 -4.79
C SER A 175 19.73 6.19 -4.46
N THR A 176 19.79 7.06 -5.46
CA THR A 176 19.65 8.51 -5.30
C THR A 176 18.36 9.03 -5.93
N ILE A 177 17.88 10.18 -5.42
CA ILE A 177 16.66 10.81 -5.95
C ILE A 177 16.86 11.28 -7.40
N ASP A 178 18.04 11.82 -7.72
CA ASP A 178 18.34 12.35 -9.05
C ASP A 178 18.34 11.24 -10.12
N GLU A 179 18.86 10.05 -9.75
CA GLU A 179 18.81 8.87 -10.62
C GLU A 179 17.38 8.39 -10.85
N LEU A 180 16.54 8.42 -9.79
CA LEU A 180 15.13 8.03 -9.87
C LEU A 180 14.33 9.00 -10.74
N GLU A 181 14.58 10.32 -10.67
CA GLU A 181 13.92 11.32 -11.48
C GLU A 181 14.26 11.20 -12.98
N LEU A 182 15.40 10.58 -13.31
CA LEU A 182 15.76 10.28 -14.70
C LEU A 182 15.07 9.02 -15.26
N VAL A 183 14.64 8.13 -14.39
CA VAL A 183 14.00 6.86 -14.76
C VAL A 183 12.48 6.99 -14.84
N LEU A 184 11.87 7.83 -13.99
CA LEU A 184 10.45 8.06 -13.86
C LEU A 184 9.96 9.23 -14.70
#